data_d9c29e302baefe76b24268c5abe9077c
#
_entry.id   d9c29e302baefe76b24268c5abe9077c
#
_cell.length_a   1.000
_cell.length_b   1.000
_cell.length_c   1.000
_cell.angle_alpha   90.00
_cell.angle_beta   90.00
_cell.angle_gamma   90.00
#
_symmetry.space_group_name_H-M   'P 1'
#
loop_
_entity.id
_entity.type
_entity.pdbx_description
1 polymer ?
#
loop_
_entity_poly.entity_id
_entity_poly.type
_entity_poly.pdbx_seq_one_letter_code
_entity_poly.pdbx_strand_id
1 'polypeptide(L)'
;MYNVYKKTPYYHSGYIINFIFVSSYYKIMNKSKLEYIWLDGYKPTANLRSKTKVVSDFSGKLEDVEMWSFDGSSTLQAEGGSSDCLLKPVAIYPDPERRNGYLVMTEVLNADGSAHVSNGRATIEDDDDDFWFGFEQEYFLWDPETNLPLGFPKDQTPQGQFYCSVGAKNSFGREIMDRHLDICLDAGLNVEGTNGEVAPGQWEFQIFSKGAAEAGDQIWIARYILERLAEDYGLAIDYHPKPLGATDWNGSGMHANFSNTTLRTCGSKETYDKICEAFRPVVKEHIEVYGAYNDQRLTGDHETQSIDAFSYGVSDRGASIRIPIMTVEKGWKGWLEDRRPASNADPYKIAARIIKTVKSADV
;
A
#
# COMPACT_ATOMS: atom_id res chain seq x y z
N MET A 1 5.73 47.84 -29.79
CA MET A 1 6.91 48.32 -30.59
C MET A 1 7.81 47.11 -30.79
N TYR A 2 7.80 46.56 -31.97
CA TYR A 2 8.68 45.45 -32.37
C TYR A 2 9.98 46.00 -32.89
N ASN A 3 11.14 45.49 -32.36
CA ASN A 3 12.43 45.74 -32.97
C ASN A 3 12.94 44.45 -33.60
N VAL A 4 12.92 44.45 -34.92
CA VAL A 4 13.48 43.44 -35.80
C VAL A 4 14.95 43.78 -36.05
N TYR A 5 15.92 42.95 -35.61
CA TYR A 5 17.28 43.05 -36.06
C TYR A 5 17.51 42.14 -37.27
N LYS A 6 17.73 42.74 -38.43
CA LYS A 6 18.25 42.12 -39.64
C LYS A 6 19.75 41.78 -39.43
N LYS A 7 20.09 40.53 -39.68
CA LYS A 7 21.51 40.11 -39.84
C LYS A 7 21.90 40.23 -41.32
N THR A 8 22.89 41.04 -41.62
CA THR A 8 23.61 41.10 -42.90
C THR A 8 24.70 40.00 -42.92
N PRO A 9 24.93 39.34 -44.08
CA PRO A 9 26.01 38.36 -44.18
C PRO A 9 27.30 39.05 -44.59
N TYR A 10 28.37 38.80 -43.86
CA TYR A 10 29.76 39.10 -44.29
C TYR A 10 30.35 37.82 -44.87
N TYR A 11 30.70 37.91 -46.17
CA TYR A 11 31.60 36.96 -46.84
C TYR A 11 33.05 37.33 -46.50
N HIS A 12 33.83 36.43 -45.95
CA HIS A 12 35.29 36.46 -46.06
C HIS A 12 35.84 35.04 -46.33
N SER A 13 36.73 35.01 -47.26
CA SER A 13 37.38 33.89 -47.91
C SER A 13 38.18 32.97 -46.99
N GLY A 14 38.01 31.68 -47.24
CA GLY A 14 39.04 30.66 -47.35
C GLY A 14 40.02 30.44 -46.21
N TYR A 15 39.69 29.56 -45.28
CA TYR A 15 40.59 28.55 -44.73
C TYR A 15 39.74 27.40 -44.25
N ILE A 16 39.87 26.23 -44.92
CA ILE A 16 39.28 24.98 -44.44
C ILE A 16 40.17 24.50 -43.30
N ILE A 17 39.70 24.75 -42.07
CA ILE A 17 40.24 24.11 -40.86
C ILE A 17 39.51 22.79 -40.73
N ASN A 18 40.15 21.68 -41.06
CA ASN A 18 39.70 20.35 -40.72
C ASN A 18 39.68 20.19 -39.18
N PHE A 19 38.56 20.44 -38.55
CA PHE A 19 38.34 19.99 -37.20
C PHE A 19 38.19 18.46 -37.22
N ILE A 20 39.25 17.76 -36.85
CA ILE A 20 39.17 16.37 -36.43
C ILE A 20 38.40 16.38 -35.14
N PHE A 21 37.09 16.13 -35.20
CA PHE A 21 36.33 15.79 -34.04
C PHE A 21 36.85 14.46 -33.50
N VAL A 22 37.78 14.51 -32.56
CA VAL A 22 38.03 13.38 -31.67
C VAL A 22 36.77 13.28 -30.79
N SER A 23 35.83 12.51 -31.26
CA SER A 23 34.70 12.02 -30.43
C SER A 23 35.30 11.10 -29.38
N SER A 24 35.82 11.69 -28.31
CA SER A 24 36.00 10.93 -27.08
C SER A 24 34.56 10.58 -26.63
N TYR A 25 34.15 9.37 -26.93
CA TYR A 25 32.98 8.74 -26.29
C TYR A 25 33.25 8.66 -24.80
N TYR A 26 32.98 9.75 -24.08
CA TYR A 26 32.66 9.64 -22.67
C TYR A 26 31.37 8.81 -22.64
N LYS A 27 31.48 7.51 -22.40
CA LYS A 27 30.33 6.68 -22.01
C LYS A 27 29.76 7.36 -20.75
N ILE A 28 28.69 8.14 -20.94
CA ILE A 28 27.97 8.69 -19.79
C ILE A 28 27.46 7.46 -19.05
N MET A 29 28.13 7.13 -17.95
CA MET A 29 27.71 6.01 -17.11
C MET A 29 26.32 6.35 -16.60
N ASN A 30 25.33 5.59 -17.07
CA ASN A 30 23.94 5.74 -16.66
C ASN A 30 23.84 5.21 -15.22
N LYS A 31 23.80 6.12 -14.23
CA LYS A 31 23.62 5.77 -12.82
C LYS A 31 22.14 5.65 -12.52
N SER A 32 21.75 4.55 -11.88
CA SER A 32 20.41 4.32 -11.36
C SER A 32 20.44 4.27 -9.84
N LYS A 33 19.35 4.69 -9.23
CA LYS A 33 19.13 4.66 -7.78
C LYS A 33 18.13 3.54 -7.50
N LEU A 34 18.54 2.54 -6.75
CA LEU A 34 17.68 1.46 -6.29
C LEU A 34 17.35 1.71 -4.82
N GLU A 35 16.12 2.05 -4.52
CA GLU A 35 15.63 2.25 -3.16
C GLU A 35 15.13 0.94 -2.63
N TYR A 36 15.93 0.29 -1.77
CA TYR A 36 15.56 -0.93 -1.09
C TYR A 36 14.64 -0.60 0.07
N ILE A 37 13.42 -1.14 0.04
CA ILE A 37 12.35 -0.88 1.00
C ILE A 37 12.06 -2.17 1.76
N TRP A 38 12.02 -2.11 3.10
CA TRP A 38 11.70 -3.26 3.95
C TRP A 38 10.92 -2.86 5.19
N LEU A 39 10.44 -3.86 5.92
CA LEU A 39 9.74 -3.70 7.18
C LEU A 39 10.68 -4.06 8.34
N ASP A 40 10.71 -3.25 9.39
CA ASP A 40 11.53 -3.48 10.56
C ASP A 40 10.93 -4.54 11.52
N GLY A 41 11.59 -4.76 12.65
CA GLY A 41 11.18 -5.72 13.68
C GLY A 41 10.36 -5.10 14.82
N TYR A 42 9.97 -3.84 14.73
CA TYR A 42 9.22 -3.17 15.80
C TYR A 42 7.83 -3.80 16.00
N LYS A 43 7.37 -3.77 17.23
CA LYS A 43 6.07 -4.30 17.67
C LYS A 43 5.24 -3.17 18.30
N PRO A 44 3.91 -3.20 18.19
CA PRO A 44 3.08 -4.24 17.58
C PRO A 44 2.96 -4.13 16.06
N THR A 45 3.37 -3.01 15.47
CA THR A 45 3.37 -2.75 14.01
C THR A 45 4.79 -2.49 13.53
N ALA A 46 5.15 -3.09 12.38
CA ALA A 46 6.41 -2.81 11.72
C ALA A 46 6.37 -1.43 11.03
N ASN A 47 7.52 -0.74 10.98
CA ASN A 47 7.67 0.49 10.22
C ASN A 47 8.39 0.23 8.90
N LEU A 48 8.07 1.05 7.90
CA LEU A 48 8.81 1.10 6.65
C LEU A 48 10.23 1.63 6.89
N ARG A 49 11.20 0.98 6.26
CA ARG A 49 12.60 1.41 6.21
C ARG A 49 13.05 1.43 4.77
N SER A 50 13.99 2.31 4.46
CA SER A 50 14.59 2.31 3.14
C SER A 50 16.06 2.74 3.14
N LYS A 51 16.78 2.34 2.07
CA LYS A 51 18.12 2.83 1.76
C LYS A 51 18.40 2.75 0.27
N THR A 52 19.15 3.70 -0.27
CA THR A 52 19.42 3.79 -1.70
C THR A 52 20.78 3.18 -2.07
N LYS A 53 20.80 2.25 -3.03
CA LYS A 53 22.01 1.77 -3.73
C LYS A 53 22.14 2.47 -5.07
N VAL A 54 23.35 2.94 -5.40
CA VAL A 54 23.63 3.52 -6.72
C VAL A 54 24.38 2.51 -7.56
N VAL A 55 23.82 2.16 -8.71
CA VAL A 55 24.39 1.17 -9.65
C VAL A 55 24.61 1.80 -11.03
N SER A 56 25.47 1.19 -11.83
CA SER A 56 25.78 1.65 -13.19
C SER A 56 25.13 0.72 -14.22
N ASP A 57 24.62 1.32 -15.31
CA ASP A 57 24.10 0.59 -16.46
C ASP A 57 23.05 -0.48 -16.09
N PHE A 58 22.15 -0.15 -15.13
CA PHE A 58 21.10 -1.03 -14.65
C PHE A 58 20.05 -1.29 -15.73
N SER A 59 19.61 -2.55 -15.85
CA SER A 59 18.66 -2.99 -16.88
C SER A 59 17.22 -2.57 -16.66
N GLY A 60 16.87 -2.23 -15.41
CA GLY A 60 15.49 -2.01 -14.96
C GLY A 60 14.75 -3.29 -14.55
N LYS A 61 15.42 -4.44 -14.48
CA LYS A 61 14.79 -5.73 -14.20
C LYS A 61 15.10 -6.22 -12.79
N LEU A 62 14.12 -6.92 -12.18
CA LEU A 62 14.26 -7.47 -10.84
C LEU A 62 15.39 -8.49 -10.73
N GLU A 63 15.60 -9.32 -11.75
CA GLU A 63 16.66 -10.34 -11.79
C GLU A 63 18.09 -9.78 -11.69
N ASP A 64 18.27 -8.51 -12.04
CA ASP A 64 19.56 -7.80 -11.96
C ASP A 64 19.71 -6.97 -10.68
N VAL A 65 18.74 -7.02 -9.76
CA VAL A 65 18.83 -6.38 -8.44
C VAL A 65 19.54 -7.30 -7.47
N GLU A 66 20.71 -6.89 -7.03
CA GLU A 66 21.50 -7.69 -6.09
C GLU A 66 20.90 -7.69 -4.67
N MET A 67 21.06 -8.78 -3.95
CA MET A 67 20.82 -8.82 -2.50
C MET A 67 21.73 -7.84 -1.79
N TRP A 68 21.24 -7.20 -0.71
CA TRP A 68 22.03 -6.24 0.05
C TRP A 68 21.90 -6.51 1.55
N SER A 69 22.96 -6.22 2.34
CA SER A 69 22.93 -6.35 3.80
C SER A 69 22.59 -5.02 4.48
N PHE A 70 22.10 -5.09 5.71
CA PHE A 70 21.89 -3.94 6.58
C PHE A 70 22.11 -4.32 8.06
N ASP A 71 22.26 -3.30 8.92
CA ASP A 71 22.39 -3.46 10.35
C ASP A 71 21.01 -3.72 11.00
N GLY A 72 20.69 -4.99 11.23
CA GLY A 72 19.44 -5.41 11.87
C GLY A 72 19.32 -4.98 13.33
N SER A 73 20.43 -4.66 14.01
CA SER A 73 20.37 -4.20 15.40
C SER A 73 19.71 -2.81 15.53
N SER A 74 19.84 -1.98 14.50
CA SER A 74 19.20 -0.66 14.43
C SER A 74 17.71 -0.70 14.09
N THR A 75 17.19 -1.89 13.75
CA THR A 75 15.80 -2.09 13.33
C THR A 75 15.06 -3.15 14.15
N LEU A 76 15.59 -3.55 15.30
CA LEU A 76 15.09 -4.62 16.18
C LEU A 76 14.96 -5.99 15.46
N GLN A 77 15.88 -6.29 14.55
CA GLN A 77 15.90 -7.52 13.76
C GLN A 77 17.14 -8.38 14.01
N ALA A 78 18.13 -7.90 14.78
CA ALA A 78 19.31 -8.67 15.16
C ALA A 78 19.92 -8.16 16.46
N GLU A 79 20.78 -8.98 17.06
CA GLU A 79 21.59 -8.62 18.20
C GLU A 79 22.88 -7.92 17.75
N GLY A 80 23.37 -6.93 18.52
CA GLY A 80 24.53 -6.13 18.14
C GLY A 80 25.82 -6.93 17.89
N GLY A 81 25.97 -8.12 18.47
CA GLY A 81 27.10 -9.02 18.26
C GLY A 81 27.06 -9.84 16.95
N SER A 82 25.90 -9.88 16.26
CA SER A 82 25.67 -10.52 14.96
C SER A 82 24.56 -9.78 14.24
N SER A 83 24.85 -8.57 13.76
CA SER A 83 23.85 -7.60 13.37
C SER A 83 23.43 -7.65 11.90
N ASP A 84 24.12 -8.39 11.05
CA ASP A 84 23.84 -8.44 9.62
C ASP A 84 22.53 -9.19 9.32
N CYS A 85 21.60 -8.47 8.68
CA CYS A 85 20.44 -9.03 7.99
C CYS A 85 20.56 -8.78 6.50
N LEU A 86 19.81 -9.55 5.70
CA LEU A 86 19.82 -9.46 4.24
C LEU A 86 18.48 -8.93 3.71
N LEU A 87 18.54 -8.11 2.68
CA LEU A 87 17.42 -7.61 1.89
C LEU A 87 17.39 -8.38 0.56
N LYS A 88 16.42 -9.26 0.41
CA LYS A 88 16.21 -10.00 -0.84
C LYS A 88 15.16 -9.28 -1.69
N PRO A 89 15.51 -8.77 -2.90
CA PRO A 89 14.55 -8.14 -3.79
C PRO A 89 13.43 -9.11 -4.19
N VAL A 90 12.17 -8.63 -4.15
CA VAL A 90 10.98 -9.42 -4.52
C VAL A 90 10.07 -8.74 -5.52
N ALA A 91 10.10 -7.40 -5.61
CA ALA A 91 9.41 -6.63 -6.64
C ALA A 91 10.18 -5.35 -6.95
N ILE A 92 9.98 -4.80 -8.15
CA ILE A 92 10.61 -3.55 -8.60
C ILE A 92 9.61 -2.70 -9.36
N TYR A 93 9.63 -1.40 -9.08
CA TYR A 93 8.78 -0.40 -9.73
C TYR A 93 9.62 0.82 -10.12
N PRO A 94 9.30 1.53 -11.23
CA PRO A 94 9.87 2.86 -11.48
C PRO A 94 9.62 3.78 -10.29
N ASP A 95 10.55 4.69 -10.02
CA ASP A 95 10.35 5.76 -9.06
C ASP A 95 10.12 7.07 -9.82
N PRO A 96 8.88 7.56 -9.95
CA PRO A 96 8.56 8.74 -10.74
C PRO A 96 9.14 10.03 -10.16
N GLU A 97 9.36 10.08 -8.85
CA GLU A 97 9.85 11.27 -8.15
C GLU A 97 11.39 11.43 -8.24
N ARG A 98 12.10 10.40 -8.65
CA ARG A 98 13.57 10.45 -8.74
C ARG A 98 14.09 9.97 -10.09
N ARG A 99 14.78 10.87 -10.80
CA ARG A 99 15.40 10.55 -12.09
C ARG A 99 16.25 9.28 -12.01
N ASN A 100 16.00 8.32 -12.89
CA ASN A 100 16.64 7.00 -12.93
C ASN A 100 16.50 6.25 -11.58
N GLY A 101 15.36 6.43 -10.91
CA GLY A 101 15.01 5.79 -9.66
C GLY A 101 14.18 4.53 -9.88
N TYR A 102 14.32 3.60 -8.93
CA TYR A 102 13.50 2.40 -8.83
C TYR A 102 13.19 2.13 -7.36
N LEU A 103 11.95 1.78 -7.06
CA LEU A 103 11.49 1.29 -5.77
C LEU A 103 11.62 -0.23 -5.77
N VAL A 104 12.38 -0.77 -4.84
CA VAL A 104 12.64 -2.21 -4.74
C VAL A 104 12.05 -2.72 -3.45
N MET A 105 10.92 -3.43 -3.53
CA MET A 105 10.39 -4.14 -2.37
C MET A 105 11.28 -5.32 -2.02
N THR A 106 11.57 -5.48 -0.73
CA THR A 106 12.47 -6.55 -0.27
C THR A 106 11.88 -7.30 0.92
N GLU A 107 12.17 -8.58 1.00
CA GLU A 107 11.96 -9.38 2.20
C GLU A 107 13.24 -9.48 3.03
N VAL A 108 13.08 -9.56 4.35
CA VAL A 108 14.20 -9.64 5.29
C VAL A 108 14.57 -11.10 5.55
N LEU A 109 15.85 -11.41 5.41
CA LEU A 109 16.43 -12.71 5.75
C LEU A 109 17.48 -12.56 6.84
N ASN A 110 17.69 -13.63 7.60
CA ASN A 110 18.83 -13.80 8.49
C ASN A 110 20.14 -13.88 7.67
N ALA A 111 21.28 -13.74 8.32
CA ALA A 111 22.60 -13.84 7.68
C ALA A 111 22.84 -15.20 6.98
N ASP A 112 22.19 -16.27 7.44
CA ASP A 112 22.25 -17.61 6.85
C ASP A 112 21.30 -17.81 5.65
N GLY A 113 20.54 -16.78 5.28
CA GLY A 113 19.58 -16.80 4.18
C GLY A 113 18.20 -17.35 4.53
N SER A 114 17.96 -17.78 5.76
CA SER A 114 16.62 -18.18 6.22
C SER A 114 15.72 -16.93 6.39
N ALA A 115 14.40 -17.10 6.28
CA ALA A 115 13.47 -16.00 6.48
C ALA A 115 13.57 -15.48 7.93
N HIS A 116 13.69 -14.14 8.07
CA HIS A 116 13.68 -13.51 9.38
C HIS A 116 12.27 -13.59 10.02
N VAL A 117 12.19 -13.70 11.33
CA VAL A 117 10.91 -13.82 12.07
C VAL A 117 9.95 -12.63 11.83
N SER A 118 10.47 -11.44 11.49
CA SER A 118 9.65 -10.26 11.14
C SER A 118 9.19 -10.25 9.69
N ASN A 119 9.62 -11.19 8.86
CA ASN A 119 9.29 -11.23 7.44
C ASN A 119 7.82 -11.66 7.23
N GLY A 120 6.92 -10.70 7.08
CA GLY A 120 5.49 -10.96 6.83
C GLY A 120 5.24 -11.70 5.52
N ARG A 121 6.03 -11.42 4.47
CA ARG A 121 5.90 -12.06 3.16
C ARG A 121 6.19 -13.56 3.23
N ALA A 122 7.10 -14.00 4.09
CA ALA A 122 7.40 -15.42 4.31
C ALA A 122 6.27 -16.21 4.98
N THR A 123 5.23 -15.55 5.47
CA THR A 123 4.03 -16.24 6.00
C THR A 123 3.08 -16.74 4.90
N ILE A 124 3.33 -16.38 3.64
CA ILE A 124 2.57 -16.86 2.49
C ILE A 124 2.98 -18.31 2.20
N GLU A 125 2.12 -19.27 2.60
CA GLU A 125 2.30 -20.69 2.31
C GLU A 125 1.74 -21.06 0.92
N ASP A 126 0.78 -20.26 0.42
CA ASP A 126 0.05 -20.49 -0.83
C ASP A 126 -0.18 -19.14 -1.52
N ASP A 127 0.51 -18.89 -2.62
CA ASP A 127 0.38 -17.69 -3.45
C ASP A 127 -0.37 -18.02 -4.73
N ASP A 128 -1.68 -18.23 -4.60
CA ASP A 128 -2.57 -18.60 -5.70
C ASP A 128 -3.09 -17.36 -6.43
N ASP A 129 -2.63 -17.15 -7.65
CA ASP A 129 -2.99 -16.01 -8.52
C ASP A 129 -4.43 -16.07 -9.07
N ASP A 130 -5.16 -17.18 -8.88
CA ASP A 130 -6.61 -17.21 -9.07
C ASP A 130 -7.34 -16.32 -8.05
N PHE A 131 -6.76 -16.09 -6.88
CA PHE A 131 -7.29 -15.13 -5.92
C PHE A 131 -6.98 -13.71 -6.35
N TRP A 132 -8.03 -12.90 -6.46
CA TRP A 132 -7.94 -11.48 -6.72
C TRP A 132 -8.27 -10.72 -5.44
N PHE A 133 -7.46 -9.71 -5.16
CA PHE A 133 -7.63 -8.85 -4.00
C PHE A 133 -7.86 -7.41 -4.42
N GLY A 134 -8.80 -6.74 -3.75
CA GLY A 134 -8.99 -5.29 -3.79
C GLY A 134 -8.87 -4.75 -2.36
N PHE A 135 -7.71 -4.20 -2.00
CA PHE A 135 -7.52 -3.59 -0.69
C PHE A 135 -7.96 -2.13 -0.71
N GLU A 136 -8.80 -1.76 0.25
CA GLU A 136 -9.27 -0.40 0.53
C GLU A 136 -8.48 0.13 1.73
N GLN A 137 -7.35 0.80 1.46
CA GLN A 137 -6.46 1.29 2.51
C GLN A 137 -6.89 2.67 2.97
N GLU A 138 -7.47 2.75 4.16
CA GLU A 138 -7.74 4.02 4.85
C GLU A 138 -6.49 4.51 5.59
N TYR A 139 -6.37 5.83 5.74
CA TYR A 139 -5.31 6.49 6.48
C TYR A 139 -5.71 7.90 6.88
N PHE A 140 -5.01 8.46 7.87
CA PHE A 140 -5.16 9.86 8.24
C PHE A 140 -3.91 10.65 7.86
N LEU A 141 -4.12 11.82 7.26
CA LEU A 141 -3.11 12.86 7.20
C LEU A 141 -3.04 13.52 8.57
N TRP A 142 -1.93 13.33 9.27
CA TRP A 142 -1.74 13.77 10.65
C TRP A 142 -0.84 15.00 10.70
N ASP A 143 -1.30 16.05 11.36
CA ASP A 143 -0.52 17.26 11.57
C ASP A 143 0.28 17.15 12.89
N PRO A 144 1.61 17.02 12.85
CA PRO A 144 2.45 16.88 14.04
C PRO A 144 2.44 18.12 14.94
N GLU A 145 2.13 19.32 14.41
CA GLU A 145 2.10 20.56 15.20
C GLU A 145 0.86 20.62 16.08
N THR A 146 -0.29 20.22 15.59
CA THR A 146 -1.55 20.20 16.32
C THR A 146 -1.80 18.88 17.05
N ASN A 147 -1.10 17.82 16.64
CA ASN A 147 -1.31 16.45 17.06
C ASN A 147 -2.76 15.96 16.80
N LEU A 148 -3.32 16.33 15.64
CA LEU A 148 -4.66 15.99 15.18
C LEU A 148 -4.64 15.69 13.67
N PRO A 149 -5.68 15.04 13.14
CA PRO A 149 -5.84 14.94 11.69
C PRO A 149 -5.90 16.32 11.03
N LEU A 150 -5.37 16.40 9.80
CA LEU A 150 -5.36 17.65 9.03
C LEU A 150 -6.78 18.21 8.86
N GLY A 151 -6.96 19.47 9.26
CA GLY A 151 -8.27 20.15 9.18
C GLY A 151 -9.27 19.72 10.26
N PHE A 152 -8.86 18.97 11.27
CA PHE A 152 -9.76 18.54 12.34
C PHE A 152 -10.31 19.74 13.10
N PRO A 153 -11.65 19.86 13.26
CA PRO A 153 -12.26 21.00 13.90
C PRO A 153 -12.04 20.99 15.41
N LYS A 154 -11.93 22.18 16.02
CA LYS A 154 -11.84 22.34 17.48
C LYS A 154 -13.14 21.91 18.18
N ASP A 155 -14.28 22.16 17.53
CA ASP A 155 -15.60 21.72 17.98
C ASP A 155 -15.97 20.49 17.13
N GLN A 156 -15.93 19.32 17.77
CA GLN A 156 -16.20 18.04 17.09
C GLN A 156 -17.65 17.98 16.62
N THR A 157 -17.84 17.97 15.32
CA THR A 157 -19.13 17.62 14.71
C THR A 157 -19.04 16.16 14.26
N PRO A 158 -19.94 15.28 14.70
CA PRO A 158 -19.91 13.89 14.24
C PRO A 158 -20.06 13.79 12.74
N GLN A 159 -19.36 12.84 12.19
CA GLN A 159 -19.25 12.26 10.86
C GLN A 159 -20.32 12.55 9.81
N GLY A 160 -19.98 12.27 8.56
CA GLY A 160 -20.87 12.26 7.40
C GLY A 160 -20.66 13.42 6.44
N GLN A 161 -20.31 14.60 6.91
CA GLN A 161 -20.09 15.76 6.05
C GLN A 161 -18.78 15.75 5.26
N PHE A 162 -17.83 14.90 5.66
CA PHE A 162 -16.50 14.79 5.05
C PHE A 162 -16.40 13.67 4.01
N TYR A 163 -17.27 12.66 4.12
CA TYR A 163 -17.25 11.51 3.21
C TYR A 163 -17.46 11.93 1.75
N CYS A 164 -16.49 11.63 0.89
CA CYS A 164 -16.48 12.01 -0.53
C CYS A 164 -16.76 13.51 -0.77
N SER A 165 -16.39 14.36 0.19
CA SER A 165 -16.75 15.78 0.20
C SER A 165 -15.98 16.57 -0.85
N VAL A 166 -16.56 17.73 -1.21
CA VAL A 166 -15.98 18.69 -2.14
C VAL A 166 -15.94 20.08 -1.50
N GLY A 167 -14.88 20.81 -1.81
CA GLY A 167 -14.69 22.19 -1.36
C GLY A 167 -13.80 22.31 -0.13
N ALA A 168 -13.12 23.46 -0.02
CA ALA A 168 -12.04 23.72 0.93
C ALA A 168 -12.44 23.63 2.42
N LYS A 169 -13.72 23.64 2.74
CA LYS A 169 -14.20 23.55 4.13
C LYS A 169 -14.31 22.13 4.65
N ASN A 170 -14.40 21.14 3.75
CA ASN A 170 -14.68 19.76 4.10
C ASN A 170 -13.63 18.78 3.57
N SER A 171 -12.88 19.16 2.52
CA SER A 171 -11.91 18.30 1.86
C SER A 171 -10.50 18.78 2.19
N PHE A 172 -9.85 18.13 3.17
CA PHE A 172 -8.51 18.49 3.64
C PHE A 172 -7.48 17.49 3.11
N GLY A 173 -6.41 17.99 2.47
CA GLY A 173 -5.34 17.14 1.94
C GLY A 173 -5.59 16.54 0.56
N ARG A 174 -6.60 17.03 -0.19
CA ARG A 174 -6.91 16.54 -1.55
C ARG A 174 -5.69 16.58 -2.48
N GLU A 175 -4.89 17.65 -2.43
CA GLU A 175 -3.70 17.77 -3.26
C GLU A 175 -2.70 16.63 -3.01
N ILE A 176 -2.56 16.20 -1.74
CA ILE A 176 -1.67 15.09 -1.38
C ILE A 176 -2.22 13.78 -1.92
N MET A 177 -3.53 13.56 -1.78
CA MET A 177 -4.20 12.37 -2.31
C MET A 177 -4.09 12.30 -3.84
N ASP A 178 -4.36 13.40 -4.55
CA ASP A 178 -4.27 13.46 -6.01
C ASP A 178 -2.81 13.18 -6.47
N ARG A 179 -1.80 13.80 -5.82
CA ARG A 179 -0.39 13.52 -6.11
C ARG A 179 0.00 12.08 -5.80
N HIS A 180 -0.48 11.52 -4.69
CA HIS A 180 -0.22 10.12 -4.35
C HIS A 180 -0.77 9.17 -5.43
N LEU A 181 -1.99 9.42 -5.89
CA LEU A 181 -2.60 8.67 -6.99
C LEU A 181 -1.73 8.73 -8.26
N ASP A 182 -1.34 9.94 -8.68
CA ASP A 182 -0.53 10.14 -9.89
C ASP A 182 0.82 9.41 -9.79
N ILE A 183 1.52 9.53 -8.66
CA ILE A 183 2.81 8.86 -8.44
C ILE A 183 2.64 7.34 -8.45
N CYS A 184 1.60 6.80 -7.82
CA CYS A 184 1.33 5.36 -7.83
C CYS A 184 1.03 4.84 -9.24
N LEU A 185 0.25 5.56 -10.04
CA LEU A 185 -0.03 5.21 -11.43
C LEU A 185 1.23 5.28 -12.31
N ASP A 186 2.04 6.31 -12.15
CA ASP A 186 3.31 6.46 -12.87
C ASP A 186 4.35 5.41 -12.46
N ALA A 187 4.29 4.93 -11.21
CA ALA A 187 5.07 3.78 -10.74
C ALA A 187 4.55 2.44 -11.28
N GLY A 188 3.38 2.41 -11.91
CA GLY A 188 2.77 1.20 -12.47
C GLY A 188 2.04 0.35 -11.44
N LEU A 189 1.62 0.92 -10.32
CA LEU A 189 0.75 0.23 -9.34
C LEU A 189 -0.69 0.18 -9.87
N ASN A 190 -1.38 -0.90 -9.55
CA ASN A 190 -2.78 -1.11 -9.96
C ASN A 190 -3.75 -0.39 -9.01
N VAL A 191 -3.71 0.93 -8.99
CA VAL A 191 -4.65 1.73 -8.21
C VAL A 191 -5.98 1.81 -8.92
N GLU A 192 -7.06 1.42 -8.24
CA GLU A 192 -8.42 1.40 -8.78
C GLU A 192 -9.23 2.66 -8.40
N GLY A 193 -8.88 3.32 -7.31
CA GLY A 193 -9.59 4.51 -6.87
C GLY A 193 -9.06 5.13 -5.59
N THR A 194 -9.60 6.32 -5.29
CA THR A 194 -9.37 7.05 -4.05
C THR A 194 -10.64 7.79 -3.65
N ASN A 195 -10.85 7.99 -2.35
CA ASN A 195 -11.95 8.82 -1.84
C ASN A 195 -11.60 9.44 -0.48
N GLY A 196 -12.31 10.52 -0.13
CA GLY A 196 -12.31 11.07 1.21
C GLY A 196 -13.19 10.25 2.13
N GLU A 197 -12.72 9.97 3.33
CA GLU A 197 -13.40 9.20 4.35
C GLU A 197 -14.19 10.10 5.33
N VAL A 198 -14.78 9.49 6.37
CA VAL A 198 -15.79 10.17 7.21
C VAL A 198 -15.22 11.22 8.16
N ALA A 199 -13.91 11.20 8.42
CA ALA A 199 -13.26 12.21 9.26
C ALA A 199 -12.45 13.23 8.43
N PRO A 200 -12.25 14.46 8.94
CA PRO A 200 -11.33 15.41 8.31
C PRO A 200 -9.93 14.82 8.18
N GLY A 201 -9.30 14.99 7.01
CA GLY A 201 -7.97 14.46 6.76
C GLY A 201 -7.88 12.94 6.64
N GLN A 202 -9.01 12.23 6.70
CA GLN A 202 -9.08 10.79 6.44
C GLN A 202 -9.35 10.54 4.96
N TRP A 203 -8.52 9.67 4.37
CA TRP A 203 -8.56 9.30 2.97
C TRP A 203 -8.41 7.80 2.80
N GLU A 204 -8.80 7.32 1.64
CA GLU A 204 -8.67 5.93 1.21
C GLU A 204 -8.07 5.87 -0.19
N PHE A 205 -7.18 4.89 -0.42
CA PHE A 205 -6.81 4.46 -1.76
C PHE A 205 -7.09 2.97 -1.93
N GLN A 206 -7.37 2.54 -3.15
CA GLN A 206 -7.74 1.17 -3.47
C GLN A 206 -6.75 0.58 -4.45
N ILE A 207 -6.23 -0.62 -4.15
CA ILE A 207 -5.29 -1.35 -5.01
C ILE A 207 -5.88 -2.72 -5.33
N PHE A 208 -5.88 -3.05 -6.62
CA PHE A 208 -6.20 -4.38 -7.12
C PHE A 208 -4.93 -5.18 -7.41
N SER A 209 -4.92 -6.47 -7.07
CA SER A 209 -3.81 -7.38 -7.39
C SER A 209 -4.27 -8.84 -7.41
N LYS A 210 -3.37 -9.73 -7.88
CA LYS A 210 -3.58 -11.17 -7.93
C LYS A 210 -2.54 -11.87 -7.06
N GLY A 211 -2.99 -12.88 -6.32
CA GLY A 211 -2.15 -13.55 -5.35
C GLY A 211 -1.87 -12.72 -4.08
N ALA A 212 -1.35 -13.38 -3.05
CA ALA A 212 -1.05 -12.74 -1.77
C ALA A 212 0.23 -11.91 -1.82
N ALA A 213 1.24 -12.36 -2.57
CA ALA A 213 2.53 -11.68 -2.65
C ALA A 213 2.42 -10.35 -3.37
N GLU A 214 1.83 -10.31 -4.58
CA GLU A 214 1.63 -9.09 -5.35
C GLU A 214 0.76 -8.08 -4.58
N ALA A 215 -0.31 -8.56 -3.92
CA ALA A 215 -1.17 -7.73 -3.10
C ALA A 215 -0.39 -7.01 -1.99
N GLY A 216 0.43 -7.75 -1.26
CA GLY A 216 1.27 -7.20 -0.22
C GLY A 216 2.33 -6.24 -0.75
N ASP A 217 3.04 -6.62 -1.82
CA ASP A 217 4.09 -5.81 -2.44
C ASP A 217 3.54 -4.44 -2.86
N GLN A 218 2.39 -4.40 -3.54
CA GLN A 218 1.80 -3.14 -4.04
C GLN A 218 1.28 -2.25 -2.91
N ILE A 219 0.63 -2.79 -1.87
CA ILE A 219 0.18 -2.00 -0.72
C ILE A 219 1.38 -1.38 0.01
N TRP A 220 2.45 -2.14 0.25
CA TRP A 220 3.63 -1.59 0.94
C TRP A 220 4.35 -0.53 0.13
N ILE A 221 4.43 -0.67 -1.20
CA ILE A 221 4.99 0.38 -2.08
C ILE A 221 4.09 1.62 -2.09
N ALA A 222 2.77 1.47 -2.16
CA ALA A 222 1.85 2.61 -2.09
C ALA A 222 1.94 3.35 -0.75
N ARG A 223 2.03 2.61 0.38
CA ARG A 223 2.28 3.21 1.70
C ARG A 223 3.62 3.95 1.73
N TYR A 224 4.68 3.37 1.17
CA TYR A 224 5.99 4.03 1.09
C TYR A 224 5.94 5.35 0.31
N ILE A 225 5.28 5.34 -0.86
CA ILE A 225 5.09 6.56 -1.67
C ILE A 225 4.32 7.61 -0.87
N LEU A 226 3.25 7.21 -0.16
CA LEU A 226 2.43 8.12 0.64
C LEU A 226 3.21 8.75 1.80
N GLU A 227 4.00 7.95 2.53
CA GLU A 227 4.85 8.43 3.62
C GLU A 227 5.90 9.42 3.10
N ARG A 228 6.57 9.10 1.99
CA ARG A 228 7.56 9.98 1.36
C ARG A 228 6.95 11.29 0.87
N LEU A 229 5.74 11.21 0.30
CA LEU A 229 5.02 12.40 -0.13
C LEU A 229 4.60 13.26 1.06
N ALA A 230 4.13 12.67 2.15
CA ALA A 230 3.72 13.40 3.35
C ALA A 230 4.87 14.21 3.97
N GLU A 231 6.12 13.70 3.90
CA GLU A 231 7.32 14.43 4.35
C GLU A 231 7.46 15.80 3.66
N ASP A 232 7.13 15.91 2.36
CA ASP A 232 7.22 17.16 1.60
C ASP A 232 6.23 18.23 2.11
N TYR A 233 5.14 17.78 2.75
CA TYR A 233 4.10 18.65 3.33
C TYR A 233 4.26 18.85 4.84
N GLY A 234 5.25 18.25 5.48
CA GLY A 234 5.46 18.31 6.92
C GLY A 234 4.36 17.58 7.71
N LEU A 235 3.71 16.59 7.09
CA LEU A 235 2.68 15.77 7.70
C LEU A 235 3.21 14.36 7.98
N ALA A 236 2.52 13.66 8.88
CA ALA A 236 2.69 12.22 9.09
C ALA A 236 1.48 11.46 8.55
N ILE A 237 1.65 10.17 8.30
CA ILE A 237 0.55 9.27 7.98
C ILE A 237 0.24 8.43 9.22
N ASP A 238 -1.03 8.40 9.63
CA ASP A 238 -1.47 7.58 10.74
C ASP A 238 -2.36 6.43 10.23
N TYR A 239 -1.89 5.21 10.47
CA TYR A 239 -2.61 3.97 10.18
C TYR A 239 -3.21 3.33 11.45
N HIS A 240 -3.28 4.05 12.57
CA HIS A 240 -3.90 3.50 13.78
C HIS A 240 -5.39 3.21 13.54
N PRO A 241 -5.93 2.04 13.95
CA PRO A 241 -7.32 1.69 13.68
C PRO A 241 -8.35 2.61 14.36
N LYS A 242 -7.95 3.34 15.40
CA LYS A 242 -8.81 4.30 16.09
C LYS A 242 -7.97 5.51 16.57
N PRO A 243 -7.45 6.35 15.67
CA PRO A 243 -6.49 7.40 16.02
C PRO A 243 -7.09 8.49 16.91
N LEU A 244 -8.41 8.69 16.83
CA LEU A 244 -9.15 9.65 17.67
C LEU A 244 -9.66 9.04 18.98
N GLY A 245 -9.20 7.84 19.35
CA GLY A 245 -9.56 7.16 20.58
C GLY A 245 -11.04 6.79 20.69
N ALA A 246 -11.54 6.66 21.92
CA ALA A 246 -12.93 6.30 22.21
C ALA A 246 -13.88 7.50 21.98
N THR A 247 -13.95 7.98 20.76
CA THR A 247 -14.83 9.06 20.32
C THR A 247 -15.88 8.53 19.36
N ASP A 248 -16.83 9.36 18.98
CA ASP A 248 -17.92 9.04 18.05
C ASP A 248 -17.48 9.06 16.56
N TRP A 249 -16.18 9.19 16.28
CA TRP A 249 -15.62 9.09 14.95
C TRP A 249 -15.39 7.64 14.55
N ASN A 250 -15.59 7.30 13.25
CA ASN A 250 -15.22 5.99 12.71
C ASN A 250 -13.73 5.70 12.95
N GLY A 251 -13.38 4.43 12.91
CA GLY A 251 -11.99 3.99 12.88
C GLY A 251 -11.41 4.05 11.47
N SER A 252 -10.28 3.38 11.31
CA SER A 252 -9.55 3.28 10.05
C SER A 252 -9.24 1.80 9.76
N GLY A 253 -9.64 1.34 8.59
CA GLY A 253 -9.54 -0.05 8.16
C GLY A 253 -8.66 -0.24 6.91
N MET A 254 -8.40 -1.50 6.60
CA MET A 254 -7.92 -1.93 5.29
C MET A 254 -8.82 -3.07 4.83
N HIS A 255 -10.02 -2.75 4.34
CA HIS A 255 -10.97 -3.76 3.90
C HIS A 255 -10.38 -4.59 2.77
N ALA A 256 -10.60 -5.90 2.85
CA ALA A 256 -10.08 -6.84 1.86
C ALA A 256 -11.22 -7.39 1.01
N ASN A 257 -11.38 -6.85 -0.19
CA ASN A 257 -12.21 -7.46 -1.21
C ASN A 257 -11.46 -8.65 -1.82
N PHE A 258 -12.11 -9.78 -1.94
CA PHE A 258 -11.47 -10.97 -2.49
C PHE A 258 -12.41 -11.81 -3.32
N SER A 259 -11.87 -12.48 -4.33
CA SER A 259 -12.57 -13.45 -5.14
C SER A 259 -11.63 -14.51 -5.69
N ASN A 260 -12.17 -15.65 -6.04
CA ASN A 260 -11.53 -16.67 -6.87
C ASN A 260 -12.49 -17.08 -7.99
N THR A 261 -12.11 -18.00 -8.87
CA THR A 261 -12.95 -18.44 -9.98
C THR A 261 -14.29 -18.98 -9.49
N THR A 262 -14.34 -19.68 -8.35
CA THR A 262 -15.61 -20.14 -7.76
C THR A 262 -16.54 -18.97 -7.48
N LEU A 263 -16.10 -17.95 -6.72
CA LEU A 263 -16.91 -16.76 -6.42
C LEU A 263 -17.31 -15.98 -7.69
N ARG A 264 -16.41 -15.88 -8.67
CA ARG A 264 -16.70 -15.15 -9.92
C ARG A 264 -17.68 -15.86 -10.86
N THR A 265 -17.87 -17.18 -10.72
CA THR A 265 -18.62 -17.97 -11.72
C THR A 265 -19.74 -18.85 -11.18
N CYS A 266 -19.79 -19.18 -9.89
CA CYS A 266 -20.68 -20.22 -9.33
C CYS A 266 -22.18 -19.93 -9.55
N GLY A 267 -22.62 -18.68 -9.49
CA GLY A 267 -24.04 -18.31 -9.62
C GLY A 267 -24.92 -18.88 -8.51
N SER A 268 -24.39 -19.13 -7.31
CA SER A 268 -25.06 -19.83 -6.23
C SER A 268 -24.92 -19.10 -4.90
N LYS A 269 -26.03 -18.70 -4.30
CA LYS A 269 -26.07 -18.18 -2.92
C LYS A 269 -25.49 -19.17 -1.92
N GLU A 270 -25.84 -20.46 -2.07
CA GLU A 270 -25.37 -21.51 -1.16
C GLU A 270 -23.83 -21.59 -1.12
N THR A 271 -23.16 -21.43 -2.27
CA THR A 271 -21.70 -21.41 -2.35
C THR A 271 -21.12 -20.23 -1.58
N TYR A 272 -21.72 -19.03 -1.71
CA TYR A 272 -21.31 -17.86 -0.94
C TYR A 272 -21.52 -18.06 0.57
N ASP A 273 -22.65 -18.63 0.97
CA ASP A 273 -22.94 -18.94 2.38
C ASP A 273 -21.90 -19.92 2.95
N LYS A 274 -21.54 -20.99 2.22
CA LYS A 274 -20.53 -21.97 2.64
C LYS A 274 -19.14 -21.32 2.80
N ILE A 275 -18.75 -20.48 1.86
CA ILE A 275 -17.48 -19.74 1.95
C ILE A 275 -17.49 -18.81 3.16
N CYS A 276 -18.54 -18.02 3.38
CA CYS A 276 -18.65 -17.14 4.54
C CYS A 276 -18.62 -17.95 5.85
N GLU A 277 -19.35 -19.08 5.94
CA GLU A 277 -19.35 -19.93 7.13
C GLU A 277 -17.98 -20.56 7.43
N ALA A 278 -17.11 -20.75 6.44
CA ALA A 278 -15.75 -21.24 6.67
C ALA A 278 -14.89 -20.26 7.51
N PHE A 279 -15.24 -18.98 7.56
CA PHE A 279 -14.58 -17.98 8.40
C PHE A 279 -14.96 -18.07 9.88
N ARG A 280 -16.15 -18.57 10.19
CA ARG A 280 -16.69 -18.60 11.56
C ARG A 280 -15.84 -19.37 12.57
N PRO A 281 -15.38 -20.60 12.31
CA PRO A 281 -14.57 -21.36 13.26
C PRO A 281 -13.16 -20.80 13.47
N VAL A 282 -12.69 -19.93 12.57
CA VAL A 282 -11.32 -19.41 12.54
C VAL A 282 -11.24 -17.89 12.73
N VAL A 283 -12.29 -17.28 13.33
CA VAL A 283 -12.35 -15.83 13.59
C VAL A 283 -11.11 -15.33 14.33
N LYS A 284 -10.69 -16.00 15.39
CA LYS A 284 -9.55 -15.62 16.21
C LYS A 284 -8.25 -15.58 15.41
N GLU A 285 -8.04 -16.59 14.57
CA GLU A 285 -6.87 -16.67 13.70
C GLU A 285 -6.81 -15.54 12.67
N HIS A 286 -7.96 -15.05 12.20
CA HIS A 286 -8.04 -13.85 11.37
C HIS A 286 -7.68 -12.61 12.18
N ILE A 287 -8.28 -12.43 13.36
CA ILE A 287 -8.03 -11.25 14.20
C ILE A 287 -6.54 -11.15 14.59
N GLU A 288 -5.85 -12.26 14.86
CA GLU A 288 -4.42 -12.29 15.16
C GLU A 288 -3.54 -11.65 14.08
N VAL A 289 -3.96 -11.66 12.82
CA VAL A 289 -3.22 -11.10 11.69
C VAL A 289 -3.85 -9.83 11.10
N TYR A 290 -4.97 -9.39 11.63
CA TYR A 290 -5.75 -8.26 11.12
C TYR A 290 -5.39 -6.90 11.73
N GLY A 291 -4.19 -6.79 12.29
CA GLY A 291 -3.63 -5.53 12.78
C GLY A 291 -3.72 -5.37 14.30
N ALA A 292 -2.88 -4.50 14.80
CA ALA A 292 -2.81 -4.19 16.23
C ALA A 292 -3.90 -3.20 16.63
N TYR A 293 -4.33 -3.26 17.89
CA TYR A 293 -5.36 -2.36 18.48
C TYR A 293 -6.71 -2.39 17.77
N ASN A 294 -7.00 -3.47 17.04
CA ASN A 294 -8.22 -3.61 16.26
C ASN A 294 -9.47 -3.82 17.15
N ASP A 295 -9.28 -4.17 18.41
CA ASP A 295 -10.30 -4.18 19.47
C ASP A 295 -10.88 -2.78 19.72
N GLN A 296 -10.10 -1.72 19.50
CA GLN A 296 -10.56 -0.34 19.63
C GLN A 296 -11.49 0.09 18.48
N ARG A 297 -11.40 -0.58 17.32
CA ARG A 297 -12.21 -0.31 16.13
C ARG A 297 -13.41 -1.26 16.01
N LEU A 298 -13.21 -2.56 16.23
CA LEU A 298 -14.25 -3.59 16.08
C LEU A 298 -15.11 -3.69 17.35
N THR A 299 -15.96 -2.70 17.55
CA THR A 299 -16.78 -2.54 18.78
C THR A 299 -18.22 -3.00 18.62
N GLY A 300 -18.69 -3.20 17.39
CA GLY A 300 -20.11 -3.40 17.08
C GLY A 300 -20.85 -2.10 16.73
N ASP A 301 -20.16 -0.96 16.85
CA ASP A 301 -20.64 0.37 16.47
C ASP A 301 -19.88 0.88 15.24
N HIS A 302 -20.28 2.03 14.69
CA HIS A 302 -19.57 2.71 13.59
C HIS A 302 -19.29 1.82 12.38
N GLU A 303 -20.32 1.09 11.92
CA GLU A 303 -20.26 0.20 10.76
C GLU A 303 -19.24 -0.95 10.89
N THR A 304 -19.02 -1.43 12.12
CA THR A 304 -18.18 -2.60 12.38
C THR A 304 -18.95 -3.69 13.14
N GLN A 305 -18.56 -4.96 12.96
CA GLN A 305 -18.95 -6.03 13.87
C GLN A 305 -18.05 -6.01 15.11
N SER A 306 -18.57 -6.48 16.24
CA SER A 306 -17.75 -6.71 17.44
C SER A 306 -16.62 -7.72 17.14
N ILE A 307 -15.44 -7.48 17.71
CA ILE A 307 -14.25 -8.33 17.51
C ILE A 307 -14.48 -9.79 17.89
N ASP A 308 -15.35 -10.05 18.88
CA ASP A 308 -15.66 -11.39 19.39
C ASP A 308 -16.82 -12.07 18.63
N ALA A 309 -17.43 -11.37 17.68
CA ALA A 309 -18.58 -11.86 16.91
C ALA A 309 -18.23 -12.02 15.42
N PHE A 310 -18.97 -12.89 14.75
CA PHE A 310 -18.89 -13.07 13.31
C PHE A 310 -20.28 -13.06 12.68
N SER A 311 -20.44 -12.23 11.67
CA SER A 311 -21.62 -12.18 10.83
C SER A 311 -21.25 -11.92 9.37
N TYR A 312 -22.17 -12.23 8.46
CA TYR A 312 -22.07 -11.81 7.07
C TYR A 312 -23.46 -11.46 6.54
N GLY A 313 -23.52 -10.58 5.55
CA GLY A 313 -24.79 -10.17 4.98
C GLY A 313 -24.66 -9.39 3.68
N VAL A 314 -25.75 -9.38 2.90
CA VAL A 314 -25.86 -8.60 1.66
C VAL A 314 -26.00 -7.13 2.00
N SER A 315 -25.11 -6.30 1.47
CA SER A 315 -25.06 -4.84 1.70
C SER A 315 -24.96 -4.44 3.19
N ASP A 316 -24.57 -5.37 4.05
CA ASP A 316 -24.48 -5.14 5.50
C ASP A 316 -23.09 -4.61 5.87
N ARG A 317 -23.01 -3.32 6.13
CA ARG A 317 -21.75 -2.65 6.55
C ARG A 317 -21.38 -2.93 8.00
N GLY A 318 -22.31 -3.38 8.83
CA GLY A 318 -22.06 -3.81 10.21
C GLY A 318 -21.61 -5.26 10.34
N ALA A 319 -21.52 -6.02 9.23
CA ALA A 319 -21.07 -7.40 9.25
C ALA A 319 -19.55 -7.53 9.18
N SER A 320 -19.03 -8.69 9.62
CA SER A 320 -17.61 -9.06 9.44
C SER A 320 -17.26 -9.23 7.96
N ILE A 321 -18.15 -9.94 7.22
CA ILE A 321 -18.03 -10.08 5.76
C ILE A 321 -19.29 -9.52 5.10
N ARG A 322 -19.07 -8.58 4.21
CA ARG A 322 -20.12 -8.00 3.38
C ARG A 322 -20.17 -8.71 2.03
N ILE A 323 -21.37 -9.05 1.58
CA ILE A 323 -21.63 -9.49 0.21
C ILE A 323 -22.11 -8.26 -0.57
N PRO A 324 -21.32 -7.73 -1.54
CA PRO A 324 -21.73 -6.55 -2.29
C PRO A 324 -23.03 -6.80 -3.07
N ILE A 325 -23.89 -5.76 -3.15
CA ILE A 325 -25.16 -5.89 -3.91
C ILE A 325 -24.93 -6.26 -5.37
N MET A 326 -23.84 -5.73 -5.96
CA MET A 326 -23.47 -6.06 -7.35
C MET A 326 -23.19 -7.54 -7.57
N THR A 327 -22.65 -8.24 -6.56
CA THR A 327 -22.46 -9.70 -6.60
C THR A 327 -23.82 -10.41 -6.72
N VAL A 328 -24.82 -9.97 -5.94
CA VAL A 328 -26.17 -10.54 -5.96
C VAL A 328 -26.89 -10.23 -7.28
N GLU A 329 -26.85 -8.96 -7.73
CA GLU A 329 -27.47 -8.52 -8.99
C GLU A 329 -26.89 -9.20 -10.22
N LYS A 330 -25.59 -9.55 -10.18
CA LYS A 330 -24.93 -10.37 -11.21
C LYS A 330 -25.23 -11.88 -11.07
N GLY A 331 -26.21 -12.25 -10.26
CA GLY A 331 -26.64 -13.63 -10.05
C GLY A 331 -25.63 -14.46 -9.24
N TRP A 332 -25.12 -13.91 -8.16
CA TRP A 332 -24.11 -14.53 -7.28
C TRP A 332 -22.79 -14.83 -8.00
N LYS A 333 -22.28 -13.82 -8.69
CA LYS A 333 -21.01 -13.83 -9.42
C LYS A 333 -20.27 -12.52 -9.14
N GLY A 334 -19.20 -12.58 -8.33
CA GLY A 334 -18.49 -11.39 -7.93
C GLY A 334 -17.43 -11.65 -6.85
N TRP A 335 -17.52 -10.94 -5.75
CA TRP A 335 -16.54 -10.97 -4.69
C TRP A 335 -17.19 -10.86 -3.31
N LEU A 336 -16.40 -11.06 -2.27
CA LEU A 336 -16.68 -10.79 -0.86
C LEU A 336 -15.76 -9.71 -0.34
N GLU A 337 -16.21 -8.97 0.67
CA GLU A 337 -15.44 -7.93 1.37
C GLU A 337 -15.29 -8.33 2.84
N ASP A 338 -14.06 -8.62 3.28
CA ASP A 338 -13.76 -8.73 4.71
C ASP A 338 -13.47 -7.34 5.28
N ARG A 339 -14.34 -6.88 6.17
CA ARG A 339 -14.31 -5.53 6.73
C ARG A 339 -13.54 -5.44 8.05
N ARG A 340 -13.02 -6.57 8.53
CA ARG A 340 -12.35 -6.66 9.83
C ARG A 340 -10.91 -6.17 9.87
N PRO A 341 -10.07 -6.24 8.81
CA PRO A 341 -8.69 -5.81 8.92
C PRO A 341 -8.56 -4.32 9.25
N ALA A 342 -7.67 -3.99 10.19
CA ALA A 342 -7.30 -2.63 10.54
C ALA A 342 -6.37 -2.00 9.50
N SER A 343 -6.33 -0.68 9.42
CA SER A 343 -5.47 0.03 8.47
C SER A 343 -3.98 -0.25 8.67
N ASN A 344 -3.53 -0.55 9.89
CA ASN A 344 -2.14 -0.91 10.20
C ASN A 344 -1.80 -2.39 9.97
N ALA A 345 -2.73 -3.19 9.47
CA ALA A 345 -2.49 -4.61 9.24
C ALA A 345 -1.47 -4.86 8.12
N ASP A 346 -0.84 -6.04 8.17
CA ASP A 346 0.09 -6.52 7.17
C ASP A 346 -0.67 -7.20 6.02
N PRO A 347 -0.70 -6.63 4.81
CA PRO A 347 -1.48 -7.15 3.68
C PRO A 347 -1.06 -8.57 3.28
N TYR A 348 0.20 -8.96 3.42
CA TYR A 348 0.65 -10.31 3.15
C TYR A 348 -0.08 -11.33 4.02
N LYS A 349 -0.17 -11.04 5.32
CA LYS A 349 -0.82 -11.93 6.29
C LYS A 349 -2.33 -11.99 6.09
N ILE A 350 -2.96 -10.86 5.73
CA ILE A 350 -4.39 -10.81 5.42
C ILE A 350 -4.70 -11.72 4.23
N ALA A 351 -3.99 -11.51 3.11
CA ALA A 351 -4.24 -12.25 1.87
C ALA A 351 -3.98 -13.75 2.07
N ALA A 352 -2.84 -14.12 2.67
CA ALA A 352 -2.50 -15.51 2.98
C ALA A 352 -3.58 -16.19 3.85
N ARG A 353 -4.08 -15.49 4.88
CA ARG A 353 -5.12 -16.03 5.76
C ARG A 353 -6.46 -16.21 5.04
N ILE A 354 -6.85 -15.26 4.20
CA ILE A 354 -8.09 -15.35 3.41
C ILE A 354 -8.01 -16.54 2.45
N ILE A 355 -6.93 -16.69 1.69
CA ILE A 355 -6.73 -17.83 0.77
C ILE A 355 -6.90 -19.15 1.51
N LYS A 356 -6.20 -19.30 2.64
CA LYS A 356 -6.27 -20.52 3.47
C LYS A 356 -7.69 -20.84 3.92
N THR A 357 -8.45 -19.83 4.34
CA THR A 357 -9.84 -20.02 4.81
C THR A 357 -10.78 -20.37 3.66
N VAL A 358 -10.70 -19.63 2.54
CA VAL A 358 -11.57 -19.89 1.38
C VAL A 358 -11.32 -21.29 0.79
N LYS A 359 -10.05 -21.72 0.71
CA LYS A 359 -9.70 -23.07 0.24
C LYS A 359 -10.14 -24.18 1.20
N SER A 360 -10.41 -23.87 2.46
CA SER A 360 -10.95 -24.85 3.41
C SER A 360 -12.47 -25.03 3.31
N ALA A 361 -13.16 -24.18 2.56
CA ALA A 361 -14.59 -24.30 2.33
C ALA A 361 -14.89 -25.52 1.43
N ASP A 362 -15.94 -26.26 1.81
CA ASP A 362 -16.44 -27.43 1.03
C ASP A 362 -17.38 -26.95 -0.08
N VAL A 363 -16.80 -26.44 -1.19
CA VAL A 363 -17.50 -25.86 -2.35
C VAL A 363 -16.95 -26.34 -3.69
#